data_4a6e904260b80229843a9cee1ef957a9
#
_entry.id   4a6e904260b80229843a9cee1ef957a9
#
_cell.length_a   1.000
_cell.length_b   1.000
_cell.length_c   1.000
_cell.angle_alpha   90.00
_cell.angle_beta   90.00
_cell.angle_gamma   90.00
#
_symmetry.space_group_name_H-M   'P 1'
#
loop_
_entity.id
_entity.type
_entity.pdbx_description
1 polymer ?
#
loop_
_entity_poly.entity_id
_entity_poly.type
_entity_poly.pdbx_seq_one_letter_code
_entity_poly.pdbx_strand_id
1 'polypeptide(L)'
;MILASVMLFAGCAGITHEPEVDVDSLKEIDEDDFFKALEAIGIEESDTEVMEDSSFSFSGEDIDYEVEYCIDAYADNENYYSYVKCVDEDTAMALFEYYYSDYKDVFDAKDFSGISSHEVGSNTAYVLIDGRYDDKAANTYTPYHDAIFLKGDTLVIAIASDYDLSIEKEVNTFLDALGYPHP
;
A
#
# COMPACT_ATOMS: atom_id res chain seq x y z
N MET A 1 18.20 45.01 -19.32
CA MET A 1 19.09 44.22 -18.44
C MET A 1 18.41 44.18 -17.09
N ILE A 2 17.63 43.13 -16.82
CA ILE A 2 16.84 42.96 -15.58
C ILE A 2 17.54 41.84 -14.79
N LEU A 3 18.14 42.23 -13.65
CA LEU A 3 18.71 41.28 -12.69
C LEU A 3 17.57 40.62 -11.92
N ALA A 4 17.39 39.32 -12.10
CA ALA A 4 16.55 38.50 -11.24
C ALA A 4 17.37 38.08 -10.03
N SER A 5 17.01 38.60 -8.86
CA SER A 5 17.56 38.16 -7.56
C SER A 5 16.95 36.81 -7.20
N VAL A 6 17.77 35.78 -7.25
CA VAL A 6 17.43 34.45 -6.68
C VAL A 6 17.68 34.55 -5.19
N MET A 7 16.62 34.57 -4.39
CA MET A 7 16.72 34.35 -2.94
C MET A 7 16.89 32.86 -2.68
N LEU A 8 18.09 32.48 -2.28
CA LEU A 8 18.35 31.17 -1.67
C LEU A 8 17.77 31.16 -0.25
N PHE A 9 16.65 30.50 -0.07
CA PHE A 9 16.23 30.06 1.26
C PHE A 9 16.99 28.77 1.60
N ALA A 10 18.05 28.92 2.40
CA ALA A 10 18.68 27.78 3.08
C ALA A 10 17.81 27.40 4.30
N GLY A 11 16.75 26.65 4.06
CA GLY A 11 16.06 25.90 5.09
C GLY A 11 16.66 24.49 5.08
N CYS A 12 17.23 24.06 6.20
CA CYS A 12 17.54 22.64 6.42
C CYS A 12 16.21 21.88 6.64
N ALA A 13 15.47 21.66 5.58
CA ALA A 13 14.47 20.61 5.52
C ALA A 13 15.20 19.39 4.94
N GLY A 14 15.19 18.27 5.65
CA GLY A 14 15.63 17.01 5.09
C GLY A 14 14.93 16.82 3.75
N ILE A 15 15.69 16.52 2.72
CA ILE A 15 15.14 16.16 1.41
C ILE A 15 14.59 14.75 1.61
N THR A 16 13.32 14.65 1.98
CA THR A 16 12.57 13.40 1.84
C THR A 16 12.37 13.24 0.34
N HIS A 17 13.11 12.30 -0.25
CA HIS A 17 12.82 11.86 -1.60
C HIS A 17 11.53 11.01 -1.48
N GLU A 18 10.40 11.60 -1.85
CA GLU A 18 9.21 10.81 -2.14
C GLU A 18 9.59 9.84 -3.27
N PRO A 19 9.30 8.54 -3.15
CA PRO A 19 9.55 7.60 -4.23
C PRO A 19 8.72 8.05 -5.45
N GLU A 20 9.40 8.44 -6.52
CA GLU A 20 8.75 8.84 -7.78
C GLU A 20 8.39 7.54 -8.51
N VAL A 21 7.15 7.09 -8.31
CA VAL A 21 6.61 5.88 -8.94
C VAL A 21 6.04 6.28 -10.30
N ASP A 22 6.54 5.67 -11.35
CA ASP A 22 5.88 5.76 -12.67
C ASP A 22 4.71 4.76 -12.69
N VAL A 23 3.52 5.26 -12.40
CA VAL A 23 2.28 4.46 -12.29
C VAL A 23 1.98 3.67 -13.57
N ASP A 24 2.33 4.21 -14.73
CA ASP A 24 2.13 3.52 -16.02
C ASP A 24 3.06 2.31 -16.17
N SER A 25 4.20 2.31 -15.48
CA SER A 25 5.20 1.23 -15.50
C SER A 25 4.90 0.10 -14.52
N LEU A 26 3.89 0.22 -13.66
CA LEU A 26 3.51 -0.86 -12.75
C LEU A 26 3.17 -2.12 -13.55
N LYS A 27 3.80 -3.23 -13.14
CA LYS A 27 3.58 -4.55 -13.75
C LYS A 27 2.21 -5.08 -13.34
N GLU A 28 1.52 -5.73 -14.26
CA GLU A 28 0.39 -6.57 -13.91
C GLU A 28 0.91 -7.82 -13.17
N ILE A 29 0.32 -8.13 -12.04
CA ILE A 29 0.69 -9.26 -11.18
C ILE A 29 -0.38 -10.33 -11.34
N ASP A 30 0.03 -11.56 -11.61
CA ASP A 30 -0.83 -12.73 -11.53
C ASP A 30 -0.64 -13.49 -10.21
N GLU A 31 -1.47 -14.49 -10.00
CA GLU A 31 -1.45 -15.34 -8.82
C GLU A 31 -0.09 -16.03 -8.61
N ASP A 32 0.53 -16.52 -9.70
CA ASP A 32 1.84 -17.18 -9.65
C ASP A 32 2.94 -16.20 -9.20
N ASP A 33 2.88 -14.94 -9.64
CA ASP A 33 3.81 -13.89 -9.22
C ASP A 33 3.64 -13.57 -7.73
N PHE A 34 2.38 -13.49 -7.26
CA PHE A 34 2.07 -13.25 -5.86
C PHE A 34 2.60 -14.38 -4.95
N PHE A 35 2.35 -15.65 -5.30
CA PHE A 35 2.89 -16.77 -4.53
C PHE A 35 4.42 -16.80 -4.51
N LYS A 36 5.09 -16.49 -5.62
CA LYS A 36 6.56 -16.36 -5.62
C LYS A 36 7.06 -15.26 -4.68
N ALA A 37 6.32 -14.16 -4.56
CA ALA A 37 6.66 -13.09 -3.64
C ALA A 37 6.46 -13.52 -2.17
N LEU A 38 5.43 -14.28 -1.86
CA LEU A 38 5.22 -14.90 -0.54
C LEU A 38 6.34 -15.89 -0.20
N GLU A 39 6.73 -16.76 -1.15
CA GLU A 39 7.86 -17.68 -0.95
C GLU A 39 9.17 -16.93 -0.65
N ALA A 40 9.40 -15.75 -1.23
CA ALA A 40 10.60 -14.95 -0.99
C ALA A 40 10.71 -14.46 0.46
N ILE A 41 9.59 -14.36 1.18
CA ILE A 41 9.51 -14.02 2.60
C ILE A 41 9.23 -15.23 3.50
N GLY A 42 9.20 -16.45 2.94
CA GLY A 42 9.07 -17.69 3.67
C GLY A 42 7.66 -18.15 3.98
N ILE A 43 6.65 -17.57 3.32
CA ILE A 43 5.24 -18.02 3.40
C ILE A 43 5.01 -19.03 2.26
N GLU A 44 4.54 -20.23 2.61
CA GLU A 44 4.19 -21.25 1.62
C GLU A 44 2.71 -21.09 1.19
N GLU A 45 2.38 -21.48 -0.04
CA GLU A 45 0.99 -21.47 -0.55
C GLU A 45 0.00 -22.18 0.39
N SER A 46 0.44 -23.24 1.07
CA SER A 46 -0.37 -23.96 2.06
C SER A 46 -0.77 -23.15 3.30
N ASP A 47 -0.09 -22.02 3.53
CA ASP A 47 -0.28 -21.14 4.68
C ASP A 47 -1.13 -19.90 4.33
N THR A 48 -1.70 -19.89 3.11
CA THR A 48 -2.59 -18.82 2.64
C THR A 48 -4.07 -19.21 2.78
N GLU A 49 -4.92 -18.22 2.90
CA GLU A 49 -6.37 -18.35 2.82
C GLU A 49 -6.86 -17.88 1.46
N VAL A 50 -7.53 -18.76 0.71
CA VAL A 50 -8.09 -18.43 -0.61
C VAL A 50 -9.61 -18.39 -0.51
N MET A 51 -10.20 -17.28 -0.95
CA MET A 51 -11.64 -17.07 -1.02
C MET A 51 -12.04 -16.86 -2.48
N GLU A 52 -13.00 -17.65 -2.96
CA GLU A 52 -13.56 -17.55 -4.31
C GLU A 52 -14.98 -16.98 -4.26
N ASP A 53 -15.39 -16.28 -5.31
CA ASP A 53 -16.74 -15.73 -5.51
C ASP A 53 -17.27 -15.07 -4.23
N SER A 54 -16.49 -14.16 -3.66
CA SER A 54 -16.80 -13.49 -2.41
C SER A 54 -17.09 -12.00 -2.62
N SER A 55 -17.46 -11.32 -1.53
CA SER A 55 -17.58 -9.87 -1.52
C SER A 55 -16.96 -9.28 -0.27
N PHE A 56 -16.28 -8.16 -0.41
CA PHE A 56 -15.83 -7.36 0.72
C PHE A 56 -16.95 -6.38 1.10
N SER A 57 -17.40 -6.47 2.36
CA SER A 57 -18.33 -5.53 2.97
C SER A 57 -17.64 -4.84 4.13
N PHE A 58 -17.51 -3.54 4.07
CA PHE A 58 -16.90 -2.77 5.16
C PHE A 58 -17.96 -2.20 6.09
N SER A 59 -17.66 -2.22 7.40
CA SER A 59 -18.60 -1.75 8.43
C SER A 59 -18.92 -0.27 8.26
N GLY A 60 -20.18 0.01 7.93
CA GLY A 60 -20.68 1.39 7.77
C GLY A 60 -20.88 1.82 6.32
N GLU A 61 -20.53 1.00 5.36
CA GLU A 61 -20.82 1.21 3.94
C GLU A 61 -21.90 0.23 3.45
N ASP A 62 -22.84 0.73 2.63
CA ASP A 62 -23.86 -0.11 1.96
C ASP A 62 -23.35 -0.58 0.58
N ILE A 63 -22.01 -0.81 0.46
CA ILE A 63 -21.36 -1.22 -0.79
C ILE A 63 -20.67 -2.56 -0.56
N ASP A 64 -21.01 -3.52 -1.42
CA ASP A 64 -20.29 -4.80 -1.51
C ASP A 64 -19.37 -4.75 -2.74
N TYR A 65 -18.09 -5.02 -2.52
CA TYR A 65 -17.10 -5.12 -3.60
C TYR A 65 -17.00 -6.58 -4.02
N GLU A 66 -17.53 -6.91 -5.20
CA GLU A 66 -17.51 -8.27 -5.72
C GLU A 66 -16.11 -8.64 -6.22
N VAL A 67 -15.58 -9.79 -5.76
CA VAL A 67 -14.28 -10.30 -6.16
C VAL A 67 -14.40 -11.70 -6.75
N GLU A 68 -13.64 -11.97 -7.81
CA GLU A 68 -13.54 -13.31 -8.38
C GLU A 68 -12.84 -14.24 -7.39
N TYR A 69 -11.71 -13.77 -6.84
CA TYR A 69 -11.04 -14.44 -5.74
C TYR A 69 -10.08 -13.50 -4.99
N CYS A 70 -9.74 -13.90 -3.78
CA CYS A 70 -8.78 -13.22 -2.93
C CYS A 70 -7.84 -14.26 -2.31
N ILE A 71 -6.56 -13.92 -2.21
CA ILE A 71 -5.55 -14.70 -1.51
C ILE A 71 -5.02 -13.85 -0.39
N ASP A 72 -5.24 -14.29 0.85
CA ASP A 72 -4.75 -13.62 2.05
C ASP A 72 -3.64 -14.44 2.71
N ALA A 73 -2.59 -13.76 3.14
CA ALA A 73 -1.46 -14.35 3.84
C ALA A 73 -1.06 -13.51 5.04
N TYR A 74 -0.71 -14.18 6.14
CA TYR A 74 -0.19 -13.56 7.35
C TYR A 74 1.18 -14.15 7.67
N ALA A 75 2.18 -13.30 7.84
CA ALA A 75 3.47 -13.73 8.34
C ALA A 75 3.42 -13.99 9.86
N ASP A 76 4.45 -14.66 10.39
CA ASP A 76 4.58 -14.95 11.84
C ASP A 76 4.57 -13.68 12.71
N ASN A 77 4.96 -12.54 12.14
CA ASN A 77 4.98 -11.23 12.77
C ASN A 77 3.67 -10.43 12.56
N GLU A 78 2.62 -11.08 12.04
CA GLU A 78 1.31 -10.50 11.75
C GLU A 78 1.28 -9.50 10.58
N ASN A 79 2.35 -9.39 9.77
CA ASN A 79 2.27 -8.65 8.51
C ASN A 79 1.21 -9.30 7.60
N TYR A 80 0.46 -8.45 6.91
CA TYR A 80 -0.62 -8.87 6.05
C TYR A 80 -0.30 -8.63 4.58
N TYR A 81 -0.53 -9.63 3.77
CA TYR A 81 -0.38 -9.59 2.32
C TYR A 81 -1.65 -10.09 1.66
N SER A 82 -2.14 -9.36 0.67
CA SER A 82 -3.33 -9.78 -0.05
C SER A 82 -3.21 -9.55 -1.54
N TYR A 83 -3.73 -10.49 -2.30
CA TYR A 83 -3.97 -10.40 -3.73
C TYR A 83 -5.47 -10.46 -3.95
N VAL A 84 -6.04 -9.43 -4.56
CA VAL A 84 -7.48 -9.33 -4.78
C VAL A 84 -7.74 -9.17 -6.27
N LYS A 85 -8.42 -10.17 -6.85
CA LYS A 85 -8.92 -10.15 -8.22
C LYS A 85 -10.39 -9.76 -8.20
N CYS A 86 -10.70 -8.54 -8.62
CA CYS A 86 -12.07 -8.06 -8.72
C CYS A 86 -12.74 -8.54 -10.00
N VAL A 87 -14.07 -8.49 -10.02
CA VAL A 87 -14.87 -8.89 -11.21
C VAL A 87 -14.69 -7.95 -12.40
N ASP A 88 -14.25 -6.72 -12.17
CA ASP A 88 -13.92 -5.73 -13.19
C ASP A 88 -13.05 -4.59 -12.64
N GLU A 89 -12.53 -3.75 -13.57
CA GLU A 89 -11.68 -2.60 -13.24
C GLU A 89 -12.41 -1.53 -12.42
N ASP A 90 -13.71 -1.33 -12.63
CA ASP A 90 -14.50 -0.32 -11.90
C ASP A 90 -14.63 -0.74 -10.41
N THR A 91 -14.88 -2.02 -10.15
CA THR A 91 -14.93 -2.59 -8.79
C THR A 91 -13.57 -2.50 -8.11
N ALA A 92 -12.49 -2.83 -8.84
CA ALA A 92 -11.13 -2.75 -8.31
C ALA A 92 -10.74 -1.31 -7.95
N MET A 93 -11.08 -0.34 -8.80
CA MET A 93 -10.83 1.06 -8.51
C MET A 93 -11.64 1.53 -7.30
N ALA A 94 -12.91 1.16 -7.18
CA ALA A 94 -13.74 1.53 -6.04
C ALA A 94 -13.20 0.95 -4.73
N LEU A 95 -12.71 -0.31 -4.74
CA LEU A 95 -12.06 -0.93 -3.60
C LEU A 95 -10.75 -0.22 -3.24
N PHE A 96 -9.94 0.15 -4.25
CA PHE A 96 -8.72 0.94 -4.03
C PHE A 96 -9.04 2.30 -3.40
N GLU A 97 -10.04 3.03 -3.91
CA GLU A 97 -10.44 4.34 -3.38
C GLU A 97 -10.91 4.25 -1.93
N TYR A 98 -11.55 3.14 -1.54
CA TYR A 98 -11.91 2.88 -0.15
C TYR A 98 -10.66 2.84 0.75
N TYR A 99 -9.68 1.98 0.43
CA TYR A 99 -8.41 1.92 1.18
C TYR A 99 -7.66 3.26 1.15
N TYR A 100 -7.59 3.89 -0.01
CA TYR A 100 -6.91 5.17 -0.17
C TYR A 100 -7.53 6.27 0.71
N SER A 101 -8.84 6.28 0.87
CA SER A 101 -9.54 7.26 1.73
C SER A 101 -9.07 7.16 3.19
N ASP A 102 -8.94 5.94 3.71
CA ASP A 102 -8.46 5.71 5.08
C ASP A 102 -7.00 6.18 5.25
N TYR A 103 -6.12 5.83 4.31
CA TYR A 103 -4.74 6.29 4.34
C TYR A 103 -4.62 7.80 4.18
N LYS A 104 -5.45 8.40 3.33
CA LYS A 104 -5.47 9.86 3.12
C LYS A 104 -5.77 10.60 4.42
N ASP A 105 -6.71 10.13 5.20
CA ASP A 105 -7.05 10.73 6.49
C ASP A 105 -5.87 10.64 7.48
N VAL A 106 -5.07 9.58 7.40
CA VAL A 106 -3.86 9.40 8.22
C VAL A 106 -2.77 10.38 7.83
N PHE A 107 -2.36 10.42 6.55
CA PHE A 107 -1.22 11.26 6.16
C PHE A 107 -1.57 12.75 6.04
N ASP A 108 -2.86 13.13 5.92
CA ASP A 108 -3.32 14.51 6.06
C ASP A 108 -3.44 14.94 7.55
N ALA A 109 -3.32 14.03 8.50
CA ALA A 109 -3.42 14.33 9.91
C ALA A 109 -2.18 15.07 10.44
N LYS A 110 -2.40 16.02 11.36
CA LYS A 110 -1.30 16.82 11.97
C LYS A 110 -0.35 15.99 12.84
N ASP A 111 -0.81 14.86 13.30
CA ASP A 111 -0.08 13.97 14.21
C ASP A 111 0.54 12.78 13.46
N PHE A 112 0.49 12.79 12.13
CA PHE A 112 1.29 11.91 11.27
C PHE A 112 2.70 12.45 11.10
N SER A 113 3.70 11.59 11.18
CA SER A 113 5.11 11.88 10.91
C SER A 113 5.70 10.77 10.05
N GLY A 114 6.03 11.09 8.81
CA GLY A 114 6.54 10.13 7.85
C GLY A 114 6.52 10.68 6.43
N ILE A 115 6.60 9.78 5.47
CA ILE A 115 6.44 10.07 4.05
C ILE A 115 5.23 9.31 3.51
N SER A 116 4.58 9.87 2.50
CA SER A 116 3.55 9.19 1.73
C SER A 116 3.67 9.57 0.28
N SER A 117 3.37 8.63 -0.60
CA SER A 117 3.33 8.86 -2.05
C SER A 117 2.12 8.14 -2.62
N HIS A 118 1.40 8.78 -3.50
CA HIS A 118 0.22 8.20 -4.12
C HIS A 118 -0.05 8.80 -5.50
N GLU A 119 -0.66 8.02 -6.36
CA GLU A 119 -1.20 8.48 -7.64
C GLU A 119 -2.42 7.63 -7.99
N VAL A 120 -3.44 8.26 -8.58
CA VAL A 120 -4.66 7.60 -9.02
C VAL A 120 -4.86 7.91 -10.50
N GLY A 121 -4.67 6.91 -11.33
CA GLY A 121 -4.94 6.92 -12.77
C GLY A 121 -6.32 6.37 -13.11
N SER A 122 -6.54 5.98 -14.36
CA SER A 122 -7.84 5.44 -14.82
C SER A 122 -8.04 3.97 -14.43
N ASN A 123 -6.99 3.16 -14.44
CA ASN A 123 -7.01 1.74 -14.10
C ASN A 123 -5.66 1.29 -13.49
N THR A 124 -4.91 2.25 -12.98
CA THR A 124 -3.65 2.01 -12.29
C THR A 124 -3.53 3.04 -11.19
N ALA A 125 -3.28 2.59 -9.97
CA ALA A 125 -3.13 3.48 -8.84
C ALA A 125 -2.18 2.87 -7.80
N TYR A 126 -1.65 3.68 -6.91
CA TYR A 126 -0.91 3.21 -5.76
C TYR A 126 -1.05 4.15 -4.57
N VAL A 127 -0.84 3.62 -3.38
CA VAL A 127 -0.52 4.37 -2.16
C VAL A 127 0.63 3.69 -1.44
N LEU A 128 1.62 4.48 -1.06
CA LEU A 128 2.74 4.09 -0.22
C LEU A 128 2.76 4.98 0.99
N ILE A 129 2.94 4.41 2.17
CA ILE A 129 3.03 5.15 3.42
C ILE A 129 4.11 4.53 4.32
N ASP A 130 5.04 5.35 4.78
CA ASP A 130 6.07 5.00 5.74
C ASP A 130 6.15 6.04 6.84
N GLY A 131 5.84 5.64 8.07
CA GLY A 131 5.81 6.56 9.18
C GLY A 131 4.96 6.10 10.35
N ARG A 132 4.49 7.06 11.13
CA ARG A 132 3.61 6.78 12.27
C ARG A 132 2.60 7.87 12.50
N TYR A 133 1.45 7.47 12.98
CA TYR A 133 0.43 8.35 13.52
C TYR A 133 0.45 8.32 15.04
N ASP A 134 0.64 9.48 15.69
CA ASP A 134 0.69 9.64 17.15
C ASP A 134 -0.70 10.01 17.69
N ASP A 135 -1.44 9.07 18.29
CA ASP A 135 -2.66 9.38 19.03
C ASP A 135 -2.32 9.92 20.42
N LYS A 136 -2.22 11.23 20.51
CA LYS A 136 -1.90 11.92 21.77
C LYS A 136 -2.98 11.78 22.84
N ALA A 137 -4.23 11.53 22.46
CA ALA A 137 -5.34 11.36 23.39
C ALA A 137 -5.28 9.99 24.07
N ALA A 138 -4.94 8.96 23.32
CA ALA A 138 -4.75 7.60 23.83
C ALA A 138 -3.33 7.35 24.37
N ASN A 139 -2.38 8.24 24.08
CA ASN A 139 -0.94 8.06 24.32
C ASN A 139 -0.40 6.77 23.70
N THR A 140 -0.82 6.50 22.45
CA THR A 140 -0.39 5.39 21.61
C THR A 140 0.10 5.91 20.28
N TYR A 141 0.73 5.05 19.50
CA TYR A 141 1.04 5.33 18.10
C TYR A 141 0.65 4.13 17.23
N THR A 142 0.35 4.40 15.96
CA THR A 142 0.14 3.39 14.93
C THR A 142 1.27 3.54 13.91
N PRO A 143 2.08 2.50 13.71
CA PRO A 143 3.10 2.48 12.67
C PRO A 143 2.47 2.22 11.31
N TYR A 144 3.15 2.63 10.25
CA TYR A 144 2.80 2.37 8.86
C TYR A 144 4.07 2.09 8.06
N HIS A 145 4.10 1.00 7.36
CA HIS A 145 5.03 0.67 6.30
C HIS A 145 4.27 -0.16 5.27
N ASP A 146 3.32 0.51 4.61
CA ASP A 146 2.25 -0.13 3.87
C ASP A 146 2.28 0.29 2.42
N ALA A 147 1.88 -0.64 1.56
CA ALA A 147 1.77 -0.43 0.13
C ALA A 147 0.47 -1.06 -0.40
N ILE A 148 -0.25 -0.32 -1.23
CA ILE A 148 -1.37 -0.83 -2.00
C ILE A 148 -1.18 -0.43 -3.45
N PHE A 149 -1.30 -1.39 -4.35
CA PHE A 149 -1.19 -1.19 -5.78
C PHE A 149 -2.43 -1.70 -6.48
N LEU A 150 -2.91 -0.94 -7.44
CA LEU A 150 -3.96 -1.31 -8.37
C LEU A 150 -3.40 -1.35 -9.78
N LYS A 151 -3.68 -2.43 -10.52
CA LYS A 151 -3.46 -2.52 -11.96
C LYS A 151 -4.60 -3.30 -12.61
N GLY A 152 -5.36 -2.63 -13.49
CA GLY A 152 -6.55 -3.24 -14.10
C GLY A 152 -7.59 -3.60 -13.04
N ASP A 153 -7.95 -4.87 -12.97
CA ASP A 153 -8.92 -5.45 -12.04
C ASP A 153 -8.29 -6.09 -10.80
N THR A 154 -6.99 -5.85 -10.57
CA THR A 154 -6.21 -6.53 -9.54
C THR A 154 -5.61 -5.54 -8.54
N LEU A 155 -5.78 -5.83 -7.23
CA LEU A 155 -5.08 -5.14 -6.16
C LEU A 155 -4.04 -6.07 -5.52
N VAL A 156 -2.91 -5.47 -5.14
CA VAL A 156 -1.89 -6.09 -4.28
C VAL A 156 -1.71 -5.20 -3.06
N ILE A 157 -1.82 -5.80 -1.89
CA ILE A 157 -1.77 -5.13 -0.59
C ILE A 157 -0.64 -5.73 0.24
N ALA A 158 0.16 -4.89 0.86
CA ALA A 158 1.18 -5.27 1.83
C ALA A 158 1.14 -4.30 3.00
N ILE A 159 0.84 -4.80 4.20
CA ILE A 159 0.64 -4.01 5.42
C ILE A 159 1.54 -4.54 6.52
N ALA A 160 2.36 -3.66 7.09
CA ALA A 160 3.19 -3.98 8.23
C ALA A 160 2.38 -3.92 9.55
N SER A 161 2.60 -4.89 10.44
CA SER A 161 1.90 -4.96 11.72
C SER A 161 2.51 -4.06 12.81
N ASP A 162 3.81 -3.72 12.67
CA ASP A 162 4.56 -2.93 13.67
C ASP A 162 5.71 -2.17 12.97
N TYR A 163 6.35 -1.27 13.70
CA TYR A 163 7.50 -0.48 13.26
C TYR A 163 8.82 -1.08 13.76
N ASP A 164 9.29 -2.10 13.05
CA ASP A 164 10.57 -2.76 13.29
C ASP A 164 11.31 -2.97 11.97
N LEU A 165 12.61 -2.75 11.95
CA LEU A 165 13.44 -2.89 10.74
C LEU A 165 13.37 -4.28 10.08
N SER A 166 13.05 -5.33 10.84
CA SER A 166 12.88 -6.67 10.29
C SER A 166 11.54 -6.80 9.54
N ILE A 167 10.49 -6.16 10.04
CA ILE A 167 9.15 -6.10 9.48
C ILE A 167 9.16 -5.30 8.19
N GLU A 168 9.71 -4.08 8.21
CA GLU A 168 9.90 -3.25 7.02
C GLU A 168 10.69 -4.00 5.93
N LYS A 169 11.77 -4.68 6.33
CA LYS A 169 12.58 -5.46 5.39
C LYS A 169 11.80 -6.61 4.75
N GLU A 170 10.89 -7.24 5.47
CA GLU A 170 10.07 -8.32 4.94
C GLU A 170 9.10 -7.78 3.88
N VAL A 171 8.35 -6.69 4.19
CA VAL A 171 7.48 -6.01 3.23
C VAL A 171 8.26 -5.59 1.98
N ASN A 172 9.45 -4.99 2.15
CA ASN A 172 10.30 -4.59 1.04
C ASN A 172 10.78 -5.80 0.21
N THR A 173 11.09 -6.93 0.85
CA THR A 173 11.48 -8.17 0.14
C THR A 173 10.32 -8.72 -0.70
N PHE A 174 9.11 -8.68 -0.17
CA PHE A 174 7.91 -9.07 -0.89
C PHE A 174 7.68 -8.17 -2.11
N LEU A 175 7.74 -6.85 -1.93
CA LEU A 175 7.56 -5.86 -3.01
C LEU A 175 8.67 -5.95 -4.07
N ASP A 176 9.93 -6.17 -3.67
CA ASP A 176 11.05 -6.42 -4.60
C ASP A 176 10.79 -7.64 -5.49
N ALA A 177 10.24 -8.73 -4.93
CA ALA A 177 9.93 -9.93 -5.68
C ALA A 177 8.84 -9.70 -6.75
N LEU A 178 7.91 -8.79 -6.49
CA LEU A 178 6.90 -8.34 -7.45
C LEU A 178 7.46 -7.31 -8.46
N GLY A 179 8.58 -6.66 -8.14
CA GLY A 179 9.12 -5.54 -8.91
C GLY A 179 8.38 -4.23 -8.65
N TYR A 180 7.79 -4.08 -7.47
CA TYR A 180 7.06 -2.90 -7.02
C TYR A 180 7.94 -1.98 -6.16
N PRO A 181 7.69 -0.67 -6.15
CA PRO A 181 8.39 0.27 -5.28
C PRO A 181 8.01 0.06 -3.80
N HIS A 182 8.92 0.52 -2.92
CA HIS A 182 8.73 0.44 -1.46
C HIS A 182 8.05 1.69 -0.90
N PRO A 183 7.38 1.58 0.27
CA PRO A 183 6.94 2.72 1.06
C PRO A 183 8.05 3.65 1.48
#